data_3057b34056ff6665079eab1730921b85
#
_entry.id   3057b34056ff6665079eab1730921b85
#
_cell.length_a   1.000
_cell.length_b   1.000
_cell.length_c   1.000
_cell.angle_alpha   90.00
_cell.angle_beta   90.00
_cell.angle_gamma   90.00
#
_symmetry.space_group_name_H-M   'P 1'
#
loop_
_entity.id
_entity.type
_entity.pdbx_description
1 polymer ?
#
loop_
_entity_poly.entity_id
_entity_poly.type
_entity_poly.pdbx_seq_one_letter_code
_entity_poly.pdbx_strand_id
1 'polypeptide(L)'
;MRYLKFFGIPVYRYIVLPTLLISALTFAQSDFDIANAAYAEGRYEEAATIYQALIDEQPDATLYYNLGNARFKQGELAQAILNYERALRLKPNHKDAKYNLAFAQSRIVDNIPEQDFFLSSWAQTVRNQLSEHIWFGLSVSLFILALIGLLVFLLGREPWLRKTSFHIAWIALLFSLIAGLNGASLHNRDTLRNEAIITQGVVNAKSSPDRSGTDLFTLHEGTKVTIRETLGEWSNVHVGSNEGWIRTNCLERI
;
A
#
# COMPACT_ATOMS: atom_id res chain seq x y z
N MET A 1 -6.03 -60.49 -6.01
CA MET A 1 -5.94 -59.03 -6.17
C MET A 1 -4.50 -58.60 -5.92
N ARG A 2 -3.74 -58.29 -6.98
CA ARG A 2 -2.35 -57.80 -6.86
C ARG A 2 -2.37 -56.30 -6.62
N TYR A 3 -1.92 -55.87 -5.44
CA TYR A 3 -1.74 -54.45 -5.11
C TYR A 3 -0.55 -53.89 -5.91
N LEU A 4 -0.82 -52.93 -6.79
CA LEU A 4 0.20 -52.10 -7.44
C LEU A 4 0.86 -51.19 -6.38
N LYS A 5 2.06 -51.58 -5.95
CA LYS A 5 2.95 -50.70 -5.19
C LYS A 5 3.73 -49.82 -6.17
N PHE A 6 3.34 -48.57 -6.32
CA PHE A 6 4.20 -47.56 -6.92
C PHE A 6 4.97 -46.86 -5.79
N PHE A 7 6.28 -46.98 -5.78
CA PHE A 7 7.25 -46.32 -4.88
C PHE A 7 7.01 -46.46 -3.35
N GLY A 8 6.52 -47.57 -2.87
CA GLY A 8 6.52 -47.85 -1.42
C GLY A 8 5.63 -46.96 -0.54
N ILE A 9 4.87 -46.04 -1.11
CA ILE A 9 3.95 -45.11 -0.39
C ILE A 9 2.52 -45.48 -0.80
N PRO A 10 1.61 -45.73 0.16
CA PRO A 10 0.25 -46.14 -0.15
C PRO A 10 -0.50 -44.98 -0.84
N VAL A 11 -1.18 -45.30 -1.96
CA VAL A 11 -1.87 -44.37 -2.87
C VAL A 11 -2.85 -43.43 -2.15
N TYR A 12 -3.43 -43.82 -1.00
CA TYR A 12 -4.31 -42.99 -0.21
C TYR A 12 -3.63 -41.71 0.32
N ARG A 13 -2.29 -41.70 0.47
CA ARG A 13 -1.54 -40.57 0.96
C ARG A 13 -1.46 -39.41 -0.05
N TYR A 14 -1.60 -39.68 -1.35
CA TYR A 14 -1.63 -38.67 -2.42
C TYR A 14 -3.02 -38.09 -2.66
N ILE A 15 -4.07 -38.79 -2.19
CA ILE A 15 -5.46 -38.35 -2.35
C ILE A 15 -5.91 -37.51 -1.15
N VAL A 16 -5.44 -37.82 0.07
CA VAL A 16 -5.86 -37.13 1.30
C VAL A 16 -5.24 -35.75 1.40
N LEU A 17 -3.97 -35.54 1.00
CA LEU A 17 -3.32 -34.23 1.07
C LEU A 17 -3.98 -33.17 0.16
N PRO A 18 -4.24 -33.42 -1.15
CA PRO A 18 -4.92 -32.44 -1.99
C PRO A 18 -6.38 -32.19 -1.60
N THR A 19 -7.10 -33.18 -1.05
CA THR A 19 -8.47 -32.98 -0.59
C THR A 19 -8.56 -32.14 0.67
N LEU A 20 -7.58 -32.22 1.59
CA LEU A 20 -7.48 -31.35 2.76
C LEU A 20 -7.12 -29.91 2.37
N LEU A 21 -6.25 -29.71 1.38
CA LEU A 21 -5.94 -28.37 0.86
C LEU A 21 -7.14 -27.72 0.16
N ILE A 22 -7.90 -28.50 -0.61
CA ILE A 22 -9.11 -28.01 -1.31
C ILE A 22 -10.20 -27.64 -0.30
N SER A 23 -10.36 -28.40 0.79
CA SER A 23 -11.34 -28.06 1.84
C SER A 23 -10.97 -26.79 2.61
N ALA A 24 -9.67 -26.52 2.84
CA ALA A 24 -9.22 -25.29 3.48
C ALA A 24 -9.48 -24.05 2.59
N LEU A 25 -9.28 -24.18 1.26
CA LEU A 25 -9.58 -23.11 0.29
C LEU A 25 -11.09 -22.82 0.18
N THR A 26 -11.95 -23.84 0.32
CA THR A 26 -13.40 -23.64 0.29
C THR A 26 -13.93 -22.98 1.57
N PHE A 27 -13.29 -23.20 2.74
CA PHE A 27 -13.69 -22.53 3.98
C PHE A 27 -13.38 -21.03 3.94
N ALA A 28 -12.19 -20.62 3.48
CA ALA A 28 -11.83 -19.20 3.37
C ALA A 28 -12.72 -18.45 2.36
N GLN A 29 -13.09 -19.10 1.25
CA GLN A 29 -14.02 -18.53 0.26
C GLN A 29 -15.44 -18.40 0.81
N SER A 30 -15.87 -19.30 1.70
CA SER A 30 -17.17 -19.26 2.36
C SER A 30 -17.33 -18.01 3.24
N ASP A 31 -16.34 -17.63 4.05
CA ASP A 31 -16.44 -16.48 4.94
C ASP A 31 -16.44 -15.16 4.17
N PHE A 32 -15.69 -15.07 3.09
CA PHE A 32 -15.72 -13.92 2.18
C PHE A 32 -17.10 -13.76 1.51
N ASP A 33 -17.72 -14.87 1.07
CA ASP A 33 -19.04 -14.85 0.47
C ASP A 33 -20.12 -14.49 1.49
N ILE A 34 -19.98 -14.95 2.74
CA ILE A 34 -20.87 -14.57 3.85
C ILE A 34 -20.79 -13.06 4.12
N ALA A 35 -19.57 -12.50 4.17
CA ALA A 35 -19.37 -11.07 4.36
C ALA A 35 -19.99 -10.24 3.22
N ASN A 36 -19.80 -10.67 1.96
CA ASN A 36 -20.41 -10.03 0.80
C ASN A 36 -21.95 -10.09 0.83
N ALA A 37 -22.52 -11.21 1.25
CA ALA A 37 -23.97 -11.37 1.41
C ALA A 37 -24.50 -10.43 2.51
N ALA A 38 -23.86 -10.39 3.68
CA ALA A 38 -24.19 -9.48 4.77
C ALA A 38 -24.16 -8.01 4.32
N TYR A 39 -23.13 -7.64 3.56
CA TYR A 39 -23.02 -6.29 2.98
C TYR A 39 -24.17 -5.99 2.02
N ALA A 40 -24.50 -6.92 1.11
CA ALA A 40 -25.58 -6.74 0.14
C ALA A 40 -26.97 -6.62 0.79
N GLU A 41 -27.17 -7.27 1.94
CA GLU A 41 -28.39 -7.20 2.74
C GLU A 41 -28.45 -5.97 3.66
N GLY A 42 -27.42 -5.11 3.66
CA GLY A 42 -27.35 -3.91 4.50
C GLY A 42 -26.87 -4.16 5.92
N ARG A 43 -26.46 -5.38 6.27
CA ARG A 43 -25.89 -5.75 7.57
C ARG A 43 -24.40 -5.38 7.63
N TYR A 44 -24.12 -4.06 7.54
CA TYR A 44 -22.77 -3.54 7.35
C TYR A 44 -21.83 -3.81 8.53
N GLU A 45 -22.33 -3.84 9.76
CA GLU A 45 -21.52 -4.14 10.95
C GLU A 45 -21.05 -5.60 10.97
N GLU A 46 -21.97 -6.53 10.65
CA GLU A 46 -21.62 -7.94 10.50
C GLU A 46 -20.59 -8.17 9.38
N ALA A 47 -20.82 -7.57 8.20
CA ALA A 47 -19.89 -7.62 7.10
C ALA A 47 -18.51 -7.08 7.49
N ALA A 48 -18.45 -5.93 8.17
CA ALA A 48 -17.21 -5.32 8.64
C ALA A 48 -16.45 -6.23 9.63
N THR A 49 -17.17 -6.88 10.54
CA THR A 49 -16.58 -7.83 11.51
C THR A 49 -15.95 -9.03 10.80
N ILE A 50 -16.62 -9.61 9.82
CA ILE A 50 -16.10 -10.75 9.08
C ILE A 50 -14.93 -10.34 8.18
N TYR A 51 -15.02 -9.20 7.48
CA TYR A 51 -13.87 -8.70 6.70
C TYR A 51 -12.65 -8.44 7.58
N GLN A 52 -12.84 -7.88 8.79
CA GLN A 52 -11.73 -7.64 9.72
C GLN A 52 -11.09 -8.96 10.16
N ALA A 53 -11.88 -9.98 10.49
CA ALA A 53 -11.36 -11.29 10.86
C ALA A 53 -10.53 -11.92 9.72
N LEU A 54 -11.00 -11.82 8.48
CA LEU A 54 -10.26 -12.29 7.31
C LEU A 54 -8.95 -11.51 7.08
N ILE A 55 -8.95 -10.20 7.33
CA ILE A 55 -7.74 -9.36 7.26
C ILE A 55 -6.72 -9.76 8.31
N ASP A 56 -7.16 -10.08 9.52
CA ASP A 56 -6.29 -10.50 10.61
C ASP A 56 -5.60 -11.85 10.33
N GLU A 57 -6.26 -12.72 9.55
CA GLU A 57 -5.67 -13.97 9.06
C GLU A 57 -4.70 -13.72 7.88
N GLN A 58 -5.17 -12.98 6.87
CA GLN A 58 -4.40 -12.69 5.68
C GLN A 58 -4.79 -11.32 5.09
N PRO A 59 -3.97 -10.29 5.26
CA PRO A 59 -4.21 -8.97 4.69
C PRO A 59 -4.27 -9.01 3.16
N ASP A 60 -5.37 -8.49 2.57
CA ASP A 60 -5.57 -8.37 1.12
C ASP A 60 -6.22 -7.04 0.74
N ALA A 61 -5.86 -6.51 -0.42
CA ALA A 61 -6.38 -5.23 -0.90
C ALA A 61 -7.90 -5.22 -1.11
N THR A 62 -8.48 -6.34 -1.51
CA THR A 62 -9.93 -6.47 -1.72
C THR A 62 -10.67 -6.49 -0.39
N LEU A 63 -10.10 -7.16 0.61
CA LEU A 63 -10.67 -7.19 1.96
C LEU A 63 -10.68 -5.80 2.59
N TYR A 64 -9.56 -5.07 2.54
CA TYR A 64 -9.51 -3.68 3.00
C TYR A 64 -10.48 -2.77 2.25
N TYR A 65 -10.59 -2.91 0.93
CA TYR A 65 -11.56 -2.15 0.15
C TYR A 65 -13.01 -2.42 0.58
N ASN A 66 -13.38 -3.68 0.77
CA ASN A 66 -14.72 -4.07 1.19
C ASN A 66 -15.01 -3.64 2.63
N LEU A 67 -14.04 -3.76 3.54
CA LEU A 67 -14.15 -3.22 4.90
C LEU A 67 -14.35 -1.70 4.88
N GLY A 68 -13.60 -0.98 4.04
CA GLY A 68 -13.77 0.44 3.83
C GLY A 68 -15.19 0.80 3.36
N ASN A 69 -15.75 0.02 2.43
CA ASN A 69 -17.14 0.20 1.97
C ASN A 69 -18.15 -0.03 3.10
N ALA A 70 -17.96 -1.08 3.91
CA ALA A 70 -18.85 -1.37 5.04
C ALA A 70 -18.79 -0.25 6.09
N ARG A 71 -17.60 0.23 6.46
CA ARG A 71 -17.39 1.36 7.39
C ARG A 71 -18.00 2.66 6.85
N PHE A 72 -17.84 2.92 5.55
CA PHE A 72 -18.47 4.07 4.92
C PHE A 72 -20.01 4.05 5.02
N LYS A 73 -20.63 2.88 4.81
CA LYS A 73 -22.07 2.70 4.96
C LYS A 73 -22.57 2.83 6.40
N GLN A 74 -21.72 2.58 7.38
CA GLN A 74 -21.99 2.81 8.80
C GLN A 74 -21.84 4.29 9.19
N GLY A 75 -21.30 5.15 8.32
CA GLY A 75 -20.99 6.54 8.61
C GLY A 75 -19.62 6.75 9.28
N GLU A 76 -18.83 5.71 9.45
CA GLU A 76 -17.50 5.73 10.05
C GLU A 76 -16.45 6.20 9.04
N LEU A 77 -16.47 7.51 8.77
CA LEU A 77 -15.73 8.11 7.67
C LEU A 77 -14.21 7.93 7.80
N ALA A 78 -13.66 8.14 9.00
CA ALA A 78 -12.23 7.97 9.26
C ALA A 78 -11.76 6.51 9.03
N GLN A 79 -12.55 5.54 9.49
CA GLN A 79 -12.26 4.12 9.30
C GLN A 79 -12.37 3.70 7.83
N ALA A 80 -13.34 4.28 7.09
CA ALA A 80 -13.46 4.04 5.66
C ALA A 80 -12.22 4.53 4.90
N ILE A 81 -11.78 5.78 5.16
CA ILE A 81 -10.57 6.38 4.57
C ILE A 81 -9.34 5.53 4.88
N LEU A 82 -9.15 5.14 6.14
CA LEU A 82 -8.04 4.31 6.58
C LEU A 82 -7.96 2.99 5.79
N ASN A 83 -9.10 2.32 5.63
CA ASN A 83 -9.15 1.04 4.94
C ASN A 83 -8.97 1.18 3.41
N TYR A 84 -9.46 2.26 2.80
CA TYR A 84 -9.16 2.54 1.39
C TYR A 84 -7.68 2.85 1.16
N GLU A 85 -7.04 3.58 2.07
CA GLU A 85 -5.59 3.84 2.01
C GLU A 85 -4.79 2.54 2.14
N ARG A 86 -5.16 1.64 3.08
CA ARG A 86 -4.55 0.30 3.24
C ARG A 86 -4.74 -0.57 1.99
N ALA A 87 -5.93 -0.52 1.37
CA ALA A 87 -6.18 -1.21 0.10
C ALA A 87 -5.27 -0.70 -1.01
N LEU A 88 -5.11 0.62 -1.13
CA LEU A 88 -4.26 1.26 -2.13
C LEU A 88 -2.77 1.05 -1.86
N ARG A 89 -2.38 0.89 -0.62
CA ARG A 89 -1.00 0.54 -0.26
C ARG A 89 -0.64 -0.85 -0.78
N LEU A 90 -1.54 -1.84 -0.63
CA LEU A 90 -1.31 -3.20 -1.16
C LEU A 90 -1.48 -3.25 -2.68
N LYS A 91 -2.42 -2.48 -3.24
CA LYS A 91 -2.71 -2.45 -4.68
C LYS A 91 -2.89 -1.02 -5.19
N PRO A 92 -1.79 -0.31 -5.50
CA PRO A 92 -1.83 1.10 -5.91
C PRO A 92 -2.72 1.40 -7.12
N ASN A 93 -3.00 0.42 -7.97
CA ASN A 93 -3.84 0.56 -9.17
C ASN A 93 -5.31 0.18 -8.96
N HIS A 94 -5.78 0.03 -7.73
CA HIS A 94 -7.17 -0.29 -7.42
C HIS A 94 -8.08 0.91 -7.70
N LYS A 95 -8.71 0.95 -8.88
CA LYS A 95 -9.49 2.10 -9.36
C LYS A 95 -10.66 2.45 -8.45
N ASP A 96 -11.42 1.44 -8.01
CA ASP A 96 -12.60 1.66 -7.18
C ASP A 96 -12.22 2.17 -5.78
N ALA A 97 -11.12 1.67 -5.20
CA ALA A 97 -10.61 2.20 -3.93
C ALA A 97 -10.16 3.66 -4.07
N LYS A 98 -9.49 4.04 -5.17
CA LYS A 98 -9.15 5.45 -5.45
C LYS A 98 -10.38 6.33 -5.54
N TYR A 99 -11.39 5.88 -6.26
CA TYR A 99 -12.64 6.63 -6.42
C TYR A 99 -13.35 6.81 -5.07
N ASN A 100 -13.51 5.72 -4.31
CA ASN A 100 -14.20 5.75 -3.02
C ASN A 100 -13.42 6.54 -1.96
N LEU A 101 -12.08 6.47 -1.99
CA LEU A 101 -11.22 7.30 -1.14
C LEU A 101 -11.44 8.78 -1.43
N ALA A 102 -11.36 9.20 -2.70
CA ALA A 102 -11.57 10.60 -3.09
C ALA A 102 -12.97 11.08 -2.71
N PHE A 103 -13.99 10.23 -2.87
CA PHE A 103 -15.36 10.53 -2.45
C PHE A 103 -15.48 10.67 -0.93
N ALA A 104 -14.84 9.78 -0.14
CA ALA A 104 -14.82 9.89 1.31
C ALA A 104 -14.06 11.14 1.78
N GLN A 105 -12.91 11.43 1.18
CA GLN A 105 -12.11 12.63 1.47
C GLN A 105 -12.86 13.93 1.16
N SER A 106 -13.74 13.95 0.16
CA SER A 106 -14.56 15.14 -0.12
C SER A 106 -15.58 15.47 0.98
N ARG A 107 -15.77 14.59 1.96
CA ARG A 107 -16.72 14.73 3.08
C ARG A 107 -16.06 15.07 4.41
N ILE A 108 -14.72 15.03 4.50
CA ILE A 108 -14.02 15.46 5.71
C ILE A 108 -14.01 16.99 5.82
N VAL A 109 -13.91 17.46 7.06
CA VAL A 109 -13.90 18.90 7.37
C VAL A 109 -12.60 19.56 6.91
N ASP A 110 -11.47 18.88 7.14
CA ASP A 110 -10.14 19.39 6.81
C ASP A 110 -9.81 19.13 5.34
N ASN A 111 -10.30 20.01 4.47
CA ASN A 111 -9.88 19.98 3.07
C ASN A 111 -8.50 20.65 2.93
N ILE A 112 -7.46 19.89 3.21
CA ILE A 112 -6.08 20.34 3.05
C ILE A 112 -5.68 20.03 1.61
N PRO A 113 -5.55 21.03 0.73
CA PRO A 113 -5.11 20.77 -0.63
C PRO A 113 -3.68 20.21 -0.56
N GLU A 114 -3.49 19.00 -1.04
CA GLU A 114 -2.14 18.54 -1.34
C GLU A 114 -1.55 19.52 -2.34
N GLN A 115 -0.51 20.27 -1.93
CA GLN A 115 0.24 21.13 -2.84
C GLN A 115 1.10 20.23 -3.76
N ASP A 116 0.44 19.44 -4.58
CA ASP A 116 1.10 18.64 -5.58
C ASP A 116 1.48 19.54 -6.77
N PHE A 117 2.77 19.79 -6.89
CA PHE A 117 3.30 20.26 -8.16
C PHE A 117 2.92 19.26 -9.24
N PHE A 118 2.42 19.71 -10.38
CA PHE A 118 2.04 18.85 -11.52
C PHE A 118 3.10 17.79 -11.84
N LEU A 119 4.39 18.14 -11.71
CA LEU A 119 5.49 17.21 -11.96
C LEU A 119 5.59 16.11 -10.90
N SER A 120 5.28 16.42 -9.62
CA SER A 120 5.29 15.43 -8.55
C SER A 120 4.12 14.46 -8.66
N SER A 121 2.93 14.94 -8.99
CA SER A 121 1.74 14.10 -9.19
C SER A 121 1.88 13.18 -10.40
N TRP A 122 2.47 13.67 -11.49
CA TRP A 122 2.82 12.84 -12.65
C TRP A 122 3.85 11.76 -12.30
N ALA A 123 4.92 12.14 -11.60
CA ALA A 123 5.96 11.20 -11.15
C ALA A 123 5.38 10.12 -10.20
N GLN A 124 4.48 10.50 -9.28
CA GLN A 124 3.77 9.55 -8.43
C GLN A 124 2.88 8.61 -9.24
N THR A 125 2.16 9.14 -10.23
CA THR A 125 1.30 8.33 -11.11
C THR A 125 2.12 7.28 -11.85
N VAL A 126 3.27 7.67 -12.45
CA VAL A 126 4.17 6.73 -13.14
C VAL A 126 4.76 5.72 -12.17
N ARG A 127 5.23 6.15 -11.00
CA ARG A 127 5.81 5.28 -9.98
C ARG A 127 4.81 4.23 -9.48
N ASN A 128 3.55 4.61 -9.27
CA ASN A 128 2.49 3.73 -8.77
C ASN A 128 1.93 2.76 -9.83
N GLN A 129 2.40 2.82 -11.10
CA GLN A 129 2.00 1.85 -12.15
C GLN A 129 2.62 0.47 -11.94
N LEU A 130 3.80 0.41 -11.34
CA LEU A 130 4.56 -0.83 -11.16
C LEU A 130 4.83 -1.06 -9.67
N SER A 131 4.94 -2.34 -9.28
CA SER A 131 5.37 -2.69 -7.92
C SER A 131 6.86 -2.41 -7.71
N GLU A 132 7.30 -2.32 -6.46
CA GLU A 132 8.71 -2.09 -6.12
C GLU A 132 9.64 -3.14 -6.74
N HIS A 133 9.24 -4.42 -6.71
CA HIS A 133 10.02 -5.53 -7.27
C HIS A 133 10.21 -5.41 -8.79
N ILE A 134 9.19 -4.93 -9.51
CA ILE A 134 9.28 -4.70 -10.96
C ILE A 134 10.24 -3.52 -11.23
N TRP A 135 10.18 -2.44 -10.45
CA TRP A 135 11.10 -1.33 -10.56
C TRP A 135 12.56 -1.74 -10.33
N PHE A 136 12.84 -2.55 -9.29
CA PHE A 136 14.19 -3.07 -9.05
C PHE A 136 14.64 -4.03 -10.15
N GLY A 137 13.76 -4.93 -10.62
CA GLY A 137 14.05 -5.82 -11.74
C GLY A 137 14.40 -5.05 -13.03
N LEU A 138 13.63 -3.99 -13.33
CA LEU A 138 13.90 -3.10 -14.47
C LEU A 138 15.24 -2.37 -14.31
N SER A 139 15.53 -1.86 -13.12
CA SER A 139 16.80 -1.20 -12.81
C SER A 139 18.00 -2.12 -13.06
N VAL A 140 17.96 -3.35 -12.53
CA VAL A 140 19.02 -4.34 -12.73
C VAL A 140 19.18 -4.71 -14.20
N SER A 141 18.08 -4.94 -14.91
CA SER A 141 18.11 -5.29 -16.34
C SER A 141 18.73 -4.18 -17.19
N LEU A 142 18.37 -2.93 -16.93
CA LEU A 142 18.94 -1.77 -17.63
C LEU A 142 20.40 -1.55 -17.26
N PHE A 143 20.80 -1.83 -16.03
CA PHE A 143 22.19 -1.77 -15.61
C PHE A 143 23.06 -2.80 -16.35
N ILE A 144 22.55 -4.03 -16.46
CA ILE A 144 23.22 -5.09 -17.25
C ILE A 144 23.36 -4.65 -18.72
N LEU A 145 22.31 -4.08 -19.30
CA LEU A 145 22.35 -3.55 -20.67
C LEU A 145 23.41 -2.45 -20.81
N ALA A 146 23.52 -1.55 -19.84
CA ALA A 146 24.54 -0.51 -19.81
C ALA A 146 25.95 -1.10 -19.77
N LEU A 147 26.19 -2.14 -18.98
CA LEU A 147 27.47 -2.86 -18.92
C LEU A 147 27.82 -3.54 -20.25
N ILE A 148 26.84 -4.19 -20.89
CA ILE A 148 27.02 -4.79 -22.23
C ILE A 148 27.37 -3.69 -23.24
N GLY A 149 26.66 -2.57 -23.24
CA GLY A 149 26.97 -1.42 -24.11
C GLY A 149 28.37 -0.88 -23.89
N LEU A 150 28.81 -0.79 -22.63
CA LEU A 150 30.17 -0.39 -22.28
C LEU A 150 31.24 -1.38 -22.77
N LEU A 151 31.00 -2.69 -22.65
CA LEU A 151 31.88 -3.74 -23.17
C LEU A 151 32.01 -3.64 -24.70
N VAL A 152 30.89 -3.45 -25.40
CA VAL A 152 30.88 -3.27 -26.87
C VAL A 152 31.65 -1.98 -27.25
N PHE A 153 31.51 -0.90 -26.49
CA PHE A 153 32.28 0.32 -26.68
C PHE A 153 33.78 0.10 -26.54
N LEU A 154 34.22 -0.65 -25.52
CA LEU A 154 35.64 -0.91 -25.22
C LEU A 154 36.28 -1.91 -26.19
N LEU A 155 35.57 -2.99 -26.53
CA LEU A 155 36.10 -4.13 -27.28
C LEU A 155 35.72 -4.11 -28.77
N GLY A 156 34.73 -3.30 -29.15
CA GLY A 156 34.23 -3.23 -30.54
C GLY A 156 35.28 -2.69 -31.49
N ARG A 157 35.38 -3.32 -32.65
CA ARG A 157 36.34 -2.90 -33.71
C ARG A 157 35.76 -1.84 -34.63
N GLU A 158 34.46 -1.87 -34.87
CA GLU A 158 33.76 -0.98 -35.78
C GLU A 158 33.46 0.38 -35.12
N PRO A 159 33.88 1.52 -35.71
CA PRO A 159 33.68 2.84 -35.10
C PRO A 159 32.23 3.22 -34.86
N TRP A 160 31.29 2.82 -35.75
CA TRP A 160 29.87 3.10 -35.61
C TRP A 160 29.24 2.32 -34.43
N LEU A 161 29.64 1.04 -34.25
CA LEU A 161 29.21 0.22 -33.13
C LEU A 161 29.66 0.82 -31.79
N ARG A 162 30.90 1.28 -31.71
CA ARG A 162 31.43 1.93 -30.52
C ARG A 162 30.67 3.21 -30.18
N LYS A 163 30.38 4.05 -31.17
CA LYS A 163 29.67 5.31 -30.97
C LYS A 163 28.21 5.06 -30.52
N THR A 164 27.49 4.15 -31.16
CA THR A 164 26.10 3.84 -30.78
C THR A 164 26.01 3.14 -29.44
N SER A 165 26.88 2.17 -29.14
CA SER A 165 26.87 1.46 -27.85
C SER A 165 27.20 2.39 -26.68
N PHE A 166 28.06 3.41 -26.88
CA PHE A 166 28.32 4.44 -25.88
C PHE A 166 27.05 5.19 -25.49
N HIS A 167 26.26 5.66 -26.47
CA HIS A 167 25.02 6.37 -26.19
C HIS A 167 23.96 5.46 -25.55
N ILE A 168 23.83 4.22 -26.03
CA ILE A 168 22.92 3.23 -25.44
C ILE A 168 23.29 2.95 -23.97
N ALA A 169 24.59 2.78 -23.68
CA ALA A 169 25.06 2.54 -22.32
C ALA A 169 24.68 3.69 -21.38
N TRP A 170 24.90 4.95 -21.78
CA TRP A 170 24.55 6.12 -20.96
C TRP A 170 23.04 6.25 -20.75
N ILE A 171 22.24 6.06 -21.80
CA ILE A 171 20.77 6.10 -21.71
C ILE A 171 20.28 4.99 -20.78
N ALA A 172 20.78 3.76 -20.96
CA ALA A 172 20.39 2.63 -20.11
C ALA A 172 20.79 2.86 -18.64
N LEU A 173 21.97 3.44 -18.39
CA LEU A 173 22.42 3.77 -17.05
C LEU A 173 21.53 4.83 -16.39
N LEU A 174 21.16 5.88 -17.11
CA LEU A 174 20.24 6.92 -16.63
C LEU A 174 18.88 6.33 -16.26
N PHE A 175 18.28 5.52 -17.15
CA PHE A 175 16.99 4.88 -16.86
C PHE A 175 17.08 3.84 -15.75
N SER A 176 18.21 3.12 -15.62
CA SER A 176 18.47 2.23 -14.49
C SER A 176 18.45 2.99 -13.16
N LEU A 177 19.11 4.14 -13.09
CA LEU A 177 19.10 4.98 -11.88
C LEU A 177 17.70 5.47 -11.54
N ILE A 178 16.94 5.96 -12.53
CA ILE A 178 15.56 6.41 -12.34
C ILE A 178 14.69 5.26 -11.83
N ALA A 179 14.82 4.07 -12.41
CA ALA A 179 14.05 2.89 -11.98
C ALA A 179 14.42 2.48 -10.54
N GLY A 180 15.71 2.49 -10.20
CA GLY A 180 16.19 2.19 -8.85
C GLY A 180 15.67 3.17 -7.79
N LEU A 181 15.69 4.48 -8.11
CA LEU A 181 15.13 5.51 -7.22
C LEU A 181 13.62 5.38 -7.02
N ASN A 182 12.87 5.00 -8.06
CA ASN A 182 11.43 4.74 -7.91
C ASN A 182 11.17 3.51 -7.03
N GLY A 183 11.91 2.41 -7.23
CA GLY A 183 11.82 1.22 -6.38
C GLY A 183 12.15 1.53 -4.92
N ALA A 184 13.26 2.23 -4.66
CA ALA A 184 13.66 2.64 -3.31
C ALA A 184 12.63 3.57 -2.65
N SER A 185 12.03 4.49 -3.41
CA SER A 185 10.98 5.39 -2.89
C SER A 185 9.73 4.63 -2.47
N LEU A 186 9.30 3.60 -3.23
CA LEU A 186 8.18 2.73 -2.86
C LEU A 186 8.52 1.90 -1.62
N HIS A 187 9.71 1.30 -1.58
CA HIS A 187 10.18 0.52 -0.44
C HIS A 187 10.20 1.35 0.86
N ASN A 188 10.73 2.56 0.81
CA ASN A 188 10.76 3.45 1.97
C ASN A 188 9.35 3.83 2.43
N ARG A 189 8.41 4.07 1.51
CA ARG A 189 7.01 4.34 1.84
C ARG A 189 6.37 3.18 2.58
N ASP A 190 6.64 1.95 2.14
CA ASP A 190 6.08 0.74 2.74
C ASP A 190 6.71 0.37 4.08
N THR A 191 8.00 0.66 4.27
CA THR A 191 8.73 0.32 5.50
C THR A 191 8.56 1.36 6.61
N LEU A 192 8.50 2.65 6.28
CA LEU A 192 8.53 3.71 7.31
C LEU A 192 7.20 3.88 8.04
N ARG A 193 6.07 3.38 7.52
CA ARG A 193 4.72 3.46 8.15
C ARG A 193 4.46 4.80 8.85
N ASN A 194 4.83 5.89 8.19
CA ASN A 194 4.77 7.23 8.78
C ASN A 194 3.45 7.95 8.52
N GLU A 195 2.58 7.38 7.68
CA GLU A 195 1.27 7.94 7.38
C GLU A 195 0.22 7.37 8.34
N ALA A 196 -0.70 8.23 8.79
CA ALA A 196 -1.79 7.86 9.69
C ALA A 196 -3.04 8.68 9.37
N ILE A 197 -4.20 8.16 9.81
CA ILE A 197 -5.48 8.85 9.76
C ILE A 197 -5.90 9.24 11.16
N ILE A 198 -6.40 10.46 11.34
CA ILE A 198 -7.04 10.89 12.58
C ILE A 198 -8.36 10.14 12.73
N THR A 199 -8.52 9.41 13.83
CA THR A 199 -9.70 8.57 14.10
C THR A 199 -10.65 9.16 15.14
N GLN A 200 -10.24 10.22 15.84
CA GLN A 200 -11.08 10.94 16.80
C GLN A 200 -11.69 12.18 16.16
N GLY A 201 -12.94 12.50 16.50
CA GLY A 201 -13.74 13.52 15.87
C GLY A 201 -13.05 14.89 15.77
N VAL A 202 -12.44 15.37 16.86
CA VAL A 202 -11.71 16.66 16.92
C VAL A 202 -10.47 16.51 17.79
N VAL A 203 -9.32 16.90 17.28
CA VAL A 203 -8.02 16.80 17.96
C VAL A 203 -7.26 18.11 17.83
N ASN A 204 -6.83 18.71 18.96
CA ASN A 204 -5.97 19.87 18.95
C ASN A 204 -4.50 19.47 18.91
N ALA A 205 -3.77 19.95 17.92
CA ALA A 205 -2.33 19.82 17.82
C ALA A 205 -1.65 20.89 18.69
N LYS A 206 -0.68 20.45 19.50
CA LYS A 206 0.01 21.28 20.50
C LYS A 206 1.43 21.62 20.08
N SER A 207 1.98 22.66 20.69
CA SER A 207 3.36 23.12 20.45
C SER A 207 4.42 22.21 21.11
N SER A 208 4.04 21.40 22.11
CA SER A 208 4.94 20.50 22.86
C SER A 208 4.24 19.19 23.21
N PRO A 209 4.99 18.07 23.43
CA PRO A 209 4.43 16.76 23.76
C PRO A 209 4.02 16.65 25.22
N ASP A 210 3.20 17.60 25.69
CA ASP A 210 2.66 17.64 27.04
C ASP A 210 1.28 18.31 27.08
N ARG A 211 0.61 18.25 28.23
CA ARG A 211 -0.72 18.83 28.41
C ARG A 211 -0.72 20.36 28.46
N SER A 212 0.41 20.98 28.80
CA SER A 212 0.56 22.42 28.99
C SER A 212 0.90 23.16 27.70
N GLY A 213 1.26 22.44 26.64
CA GLY A 213 1.53 23.00 25.32
C GLY A 213 0.34 23.79 24.79
N THR A 214 0.62 24.92 24.14
CA THR A 214 -0.40 25.75 23.49
C THR A 214 -0.99 25.04 22.28
N ASP A 215 -2.29 25.17 22.07
CA ASP A 215 -2.97 24.65 20.89
C ASP A 215 -2.56 25.48 19.66
N LEU A 216 -2.04 24.82 18.63
CA LEU A 216 -1.56 25.45 17.40
C LEU A 216 -2.64 25.45 16.31
N PHE A 217 -3.26 24.30 16.10
CA PHE A 217 -4.33 24.09 15.12
C PHE A 217 -5.18 22.88 15.50
N THR A 218 -6.34 22.77 14.88
CA THR A 218 -7.28 21.68 15.11
C THR A 218 -7.32 20.76 13.90
N LEU A 219 -7.42 19.45 14.15
CA LEU A 219 -7.60 18.40 13.15
C LEU A 219 -8.90 17.67 13.40
N HIS A 220 -9.55 17.23 12.33
CA HIS A 220 -10.78 16.47 12.38
C HIS A 220 -10.56 15.02 11.91
N GLU A 221 -11.51 14.15 12.25
CA GLU A 221 -11.48 12.75 11.83
C GLU A 221 -11.38 12.61 10.29
N GLY A 222 -10.68 11.58 9.86
CA GLY A 222 -10.43 11.31 8.44
C GLY A 222 -9.25 12.06 7.84
N THR A 223 -8.69 13.04 8.55
CA THR A 223 -7.52 13.80 8.08
C THR A 223 -6.28 12.91 8.05
N LYS A 224 -5.63 12.85 6.90
CA LYS A 224 -4.36 12.15 6.71
C LYS A 224 -3.20 13.00 7.21
N VAL A 225 -2.33 12.43 8.03
CA VAL A 225 -1.17 13.09 8.60
C VAL A 225 0.09 12.25 8.39
N THR A 226 1.26 12.90 8.39
CA THR A 226 2.56 12.22 8.39
C THR A 226 3.18 12.31 9.77
N ILE A 227 3.49 11.19 10.40
CA ILE A 227 4.16 11.11 11.69
C ILE A 227 5.65 11.37 11.47
N ARG A 228 6.21 12.37 12.13
CA ARG A 228 7.65 12.68 12.10
C ARG A 228 8.39 11.97 13.22
N GLU A 229 7.82 12.00 14.41
CA GLU A 229 8.42 11.47 15.62
C GLU A 229 7.33 10.98 16.58
N THR A 230 7.66 10.06 17.45
CA THR A 230 6.77 9.61 18.54
C THR A 230 7.55 9.65 19.84
N LEU A 231 7.01 10.35 20.85
CA LEU A 231 7.59 10.50 22.17
C LEU A 231 6.55 10.10 23.23
N GLY A 232 6.67 8.89 23.77
CA GLY A 232 5.71 8.33 24.72
C GLY A 232 4.29 8.25 24.14
N GLU A 233 3.35 8.96 24.77
CA GLU A 233 1.94 9.02 24.34
C GLU A 233 1.66 10.08 23.25
N TRP A 234 2.69 10.77 22.77
CA TRP A 234 2.56 11.88 21.82
C TRP A 234 3.23 11.56 20.50
N SER A 235 2.59 11.95 19.41
CA SER A 235 3.13 11.89 18.05
C SER A 235 3.20 13.29 17.47
N ASN A 236 4.37 13.64 16.96
CA ASN A 236 4.55 14.85 16.16
C ASN A 236 4.03 14.56 14.76
N VAL A 237 3.02 15.31 14.34
CA VAL A 237 2.36 15.13 13.05
C VAL A 237 2.55 16.35 12.17
N HIS A 238 2.72 16.08 10.89
CA HIS A 238 2.83 17.08 9.84
C HIS A 238 1.64 16.96 8.89
N VAL A 239 1.00 18.09 8.60
CA VAL A 239 -0.15 18.16 7.71
C VAL A 239 -0.13 19.48 6.92
N GLY A 240 -0.02 19.38 5.58
CA GLY A 240 0.19 20.57 4.74
C GLY A 240 1.49 21.31 5.10
N SER A 241 1.38 22.54 5.62
CA SER A 241 2.51 23.33 6.12
C SER A 241 2.60 23.35 7.66
N ASN A 242 1.66 22.70 8.35
CA ASN A 242 1.54 22.75 9.79
C ASN A 242 2.20 21.55 10.45
N GLU A 243 2.77 21.76 11.63
CA GLU A 243 3.40 20.72 12.45
C GLU A 243 2.99 20.93 13.92
N GLY A 244 2.72 19.81 14.60
CA GLY A 244 2.33 19.85 16.01
C GLY A 244 2.21 18.48 16.64
N TRP A 245 2.06 18.46 17.96
CA TRP A 245 1.98 17.23 18.77
C TRP A 245 0.54 16.89 19.07
N ILE A 246 0.16 15.65 18.79
CA ILE A 246 -1.14 15.09 19.16
C ILE A 246 -0.95 13.81 19.94
N ARG A 247 -1.99 13.35 20.64
CA ARG A 247 -1.92 12.05 21.32
C ARG A 247 -1.93 10.91 20.30
N THR A 248 -1.05 9.93 20.50
CA THR A 248 -0.91 8.79 19.59
C THR A 248 -2.18 7.96 19.47
N ASN A 249 -3.02 7.90 20.52
CA ASN A 249 -4.30 7.21 20.47
C ASN A 249 -5.40 7.91 19.65
N CYS A 250 -5.14 9.13 19.15
CA CYS A 250 -6.07 9.86 18.28
C CYS A 250 -5.88 9.52 16.80
N LEU A 251 -4.87 8.71 16.47
CA LEU A 251 -4.54 8.34 15.10
C LEU A 251 -4.35 6.83 14.95
N GLU A 252 -4.56 6.36 13.73
CA GLU A 252 -4.28 4.97 13.36
C GLU A 252 -3.40 4.94 12.10
N ARG A 253 -2.32 4.14 12.15
CA ARG A 253 -1.35 4.02 11.05
C ARG A 253 -1.95 3.27 9.86
N ILE A 254 -1.58 3.73 8.66
CA ILE A 254 -1.98 3.12 7.39
C ILE A 254 -1.20 1.84 7.12
#